data_ef70978b9b4998235950a846de9996d1
#
_entry.id   ef70978b9b4998235950a846de9996d1
#
_cell.length_a   1.000
_cell.length_b   1.000
_cell.length_c   1.000
_cell.angle_alpha   90.00
_cell.angle_beta   90.00
_cell.angle_gamma   90.00
#
_symmetry.space_group_name_H-M   'P 1'
#
loop_
_entity.id
_entity.type
_entity.pdbx_description
1 polymer ?
#
loop_
_entity_poly.entity_id
_entity_poly.type
_entity_poly.pdbx_seq_one_letter_code
_entity_poly.pdbx_strand_id
1 'polypeptide(L)'
;MNRFKKITATALSAFITASMLMNGIQGEASASAIIEGFDPATDKVWSEAVYMVNIDTGDVVYEKNAEKKMFPASTTKIMTAIVALESVSDWEKKVEVPYSCFDEFWSGDPNKSDPSNAAIEPLQENLTYKDCIYALMLPSGCEAANILAYNICNGDMQAFFDKMNKKAKEIGCTGTNFSNAHGLHEEENYTTAKDMYLITRYAMENDRFLEVAGTYGYDMPANEYNPNGYSIYSTISLIRPPSEYYYEYAYGIKTGTTDQAGRCLVSAAKKQYNYVLVTLNAPLYDSEGDYLDEWYSMVDHINLYEWAFDNFAMTTIVEKTEQIKEIPVILGENTDHVIVKPDRDYTALMPKAIDANSVQKVAITYKEVTAPIKKGDILGVMDVKFKGENIVTVNLIASKDIKRSELDYYMGRINKELSEPWFIISVVCFVVLLICFIVTKAIDDQNRRKRRAAEKRRFENYAKKR
;
A
#
# COMPACT_ATOMS: atom_id res chain seq x y z
N MET A 1 21.19 -10.52 -38.88
CA MET A 1 21.69 -10.23 -37.52
C MET A 1 20.99 -9.09 -36.80
N ASN A 2 20.38 -8.12 -37.49
CA ASN A 2 19.69 -6.97 -36.87
C ASN A 2 18.25 -7.25 -36.35
N ARG A 3 17.58 -8.34 -36.74
CA ARG A 3 16.25 -8.71 -36.21
C ARG A 3 16.33 -9.35 -34.81
N PHE A 4 17.37 -10.11 -34.51
CA PHE A 4 17.55 -10.74 -33.19
C PHE A 4 17.93 -9.72 -32.10
N LYS A 5 18.72 -8.67 -32.39
CA LYS A 5 19.04 -7.62 -31.40
C LYS A 5 17.86 -6.72 -31.07
N LYS A 6 16.92 -6.50 -32.02
CA LYS A 6 15.65 -5.77 -31.73
C LYS A 6 14.69 -6.60 -30.89
N ILE A 7 14.66 -7.92 -31.06
CA ILE A 7 13.77 -8.82 -30.30
C ILE A 7 14.20 -8.92 -28.84
N THR A 8 15.52 -8.93 -28.55
CA THR A 8 16.02 -8.98 -27.16
C THR A 8 15.85 -7.64 -26.41
N ALA A 9 16.00 -6.51 -27.09
CA ALA A 9 15.74 -5.19 -26.48
C ALA A 9 14.23 -4.98 -26.24
N THR A 10 13.40 -5.42 -27.17
CA THR A 10 11.92 -5.33 -27.05
C THR A 10 11.39 -6.30 -26.00
N ALA A 11 11.97 -7.49 -25.85
CA ALA A 11 11.58 -8.44 -24.81
C ALA A 11 11.98 -7.97 -23.40
N LEU A 12 13.15 -7.35 -23.24
CA LEU A 12 13.58 -6.80 -21.95
C LEU A 12 12.79 -5.52 -21.60
N SER A 13 12.51 -4.66 -22.57
CA SER A 13 11.60 -3.51 -22.44
C SER A 13 10.17 -3.95 -22.10
N ALA A 14 9.67 -5.04 -22.70
CA ALA A 14 8.37 -5.58 -22.38
C ALA A 14 8.32 -6.23 -20.99
N PHE A 15 9.42 -6.80 -20.51
CA PHE A 15 9.49 -7.37 -19.14
C PHE A 15 9.55 -6.27 -18.09
N ILE A 16 10.31 -5.18 -18.34
CA ILE A 16 10.35 -4.00 -17.45
C ILE A 16 9.04 -3.22 -17.54
N THR A 17 8.42 -3.10 -18.74
CA THR A 17 7.11 -2.45 -18.91
C THR A 17 5.97 -3.30 -18.33
N ALA A 18 6.04 -4.62 -18.34
CA ALA A 18 5.06 -5.49 -17.69
C ALA A 18 5.17 -5.43 -16.16
N SER A 19 6.38 -5.35 -15.61
CA SER A 19 6.57 -5.07 -14.17
C SER A 19 6.18 -3.63 -13.79
N MET A 20 6.34 -2.65 -14.70
CA MET A 20 5.89 -1.27 -14.47
C MET A 20 4.38 -1.08 -14.64
N LEU A 21 3.70 -1.85 -15.49
CA LEU A 21 2.23 -1.82 -15.63
C LEU A 21 1.51 -2.57 -14.50
N MET A 22 2.20 -3.47 -13.79
CA MET A 22 1.67 -4.06 -12.54
C MET A 22 1.89 -3.14 -11.34
N ASN A 23 2.81 -2.16 -11.39
CA ASN A 23 3.09 -1.18 -10.34
C ASN A 23 2.21 0.10 -10.39
N GLY A 24 1.19 0.13 -11.23
CA GLY A 24 0.06 1.07 -11.12
C GLY A 24 -0.92 0.68 -10.01
N ILE A 25 -0.82 -0.52 -9.50
CA ILE A 25 -1.28 -0.96 -8.20
C ILE A 25 -0.05 -0.83 -7.30
N GLN A 26 0.01 0.20 -6.46
CA GLN A 26 0.84 0.13 -5.26
C GLN A 26 0.31 -1.06 -4.46
N GLY A 27 0.77 -2.26 -4.80
CA GLY A 27 0.74 -3.37 -3.90
C GLY A 27 1.58 -2.92 -2.71
N GLU A 28 0.93 -2.65 -1.60
CA GLU A 28 1.61 -2.50 -0.32
C GLU A 28 2.53 -3.70 -0.24
N ALA A 29 3.84 -3.45 -0.33
CA ALA A 29 4.82 -4.50 -0.20
C ALA A 29 4.71 -4.97 1.25
N SER A 30 4.11 -6.12 1.43
CA SER A 30 3.89 -6.67 2.75
C SER A 30 5.24 -7.10 3.32
N ALA A 31 5.69 -6.42 4.37
CA ALA A 31 6.79 -6.91 5.19
C ALA A 31 6.38 -8.14 6.03
N SER A 32 5.20 -8.71 5.79
CA SER A 32 4.68 -9.88 6.51
C SER A 32 5.70 -11.03 6.55
N ALA A 33 6.44 -11.24 5.46
CA ALA A 33 7.52 -12.25 5.42
C ALA A 33 8.66 -12.00 6.43
N ILE A 34 8.89 -10.73 6.81
CA ILE A 34 9.91 -10.39 7.83
C ILE A 34 9.37 -10.67 9.24
N ILE A 35 8.07 -10.49 9.43
CA ILE A 35 7.41 -10.62 10.73
C ILE A 35 7.05 -12.07 11.05
N GLU A 36 6.88 -12.90 10.02
CA GLU A 36 6.52 -14.31 10.17
C GLU A 36 7.49 -15.07 11.08
N GLY A 37 6.93 -15.77 12.06
CA GLY A 37 7.68 -16.55 13.06
C GLY A 37 8.18 -15.74 14.26
N PHE A 38 7.75 -14.48 14.39
CA PHE A 38 7.95 -13.65 15.59
C PHE A 38 6.64 -13.51 16.38
N ASP A 39 5.94 -14.62 16.56
CA ASP A 39 4.69 -14.62 17.30
C ASP A 39 4.91 -14.26 18.79
N PRO A 40 3.96 -13.55 19.42
CA PRO A 40 3.96 -13.43 20.87
C PRO A 40 3.81 -14.82 21.50
N ALA A 41 4.16 -14.97 22.76
CA ALA A 41 3.92 -16.21 23.50
C ALA A 41 2.43 -16.56 23.40
N THR A 42 2.08 -17.47 22.48
CA THR A 42 0.73 -17.75 21.99
C THR A 42 -0.20 -18.38 23.03
N ASP A 43 0.39 -18.94 24.10
CA ASP A 43 -0.34 -19.46 25.27
C ASP A 43 -1.05 -18.39 26.10
N LYS A 44 -0.91 -17.09 25.73
CA LYS A 44 -1.47 -15.96 26.47
C LYS A 44 -2.37 -15.03 25.63
N VAL A 45 -2.77 -15.42 24.44
CA VAL A 45 -3.77 -14.68 23.65
C VAL A 45 -5.11 -15.40 23.76
N TRP A 46 -6.00 -14.84 24.56
CA TRP A 46 -7.27 -15.45 24.95
C TRP A 46 -8.35 -15.31 23.86
N SER A 47 -8.36 -14.21 23.15
CA SER A 47 -9.33 -13.95 22.07
C SER A 47 -9.24 -15.00 20.97
N GLU A 48 -10.39 -15.42 20.45
CA GLU A 48 -10.48 -16.47 19.44
C GLU A 48 -9.99 -15.98 18.07
N ALA A 49 -10.36 -14.76 17.68
CA ALA A 49 -9.87 -14.12 16.47
C ALA A 49 -9.19 -12.80 16.79
N VAL A 50 -8.02 -12.56 16.17
CA VAL A 50 -7.19 -11.38 16.40
C VAL A 50 -6.63 -10.88 15.07
N TYR A 51 -6.57 -9.56 14.91
CA TYR A 51 -5.89 -8.93 13.79
C TYR A 51 -5.24 -7.62 14.23
N MET A 52 -3.91 -7.57 14.17
CA MET A 52 -3.10 -6.42 14.59
C MET A 52 -2.28 -5.90 13.42
N VAL A 53 -2.40 -4.62 13.15
CA VAL A 53 -1.70 -3.96 12.03
C VAL A 53 -0.96 -2.72 12.50
N ASN A 54 0.26 -2.56 12.02
CA ASN A 54 0.96 -1.28 12.07
C ASN A 54 0.39 -0.38 10.99
N ILE A 55 -0.31 0.70 11.36
CA ILE A 55 -0.99 1.56 10.36
C ILE A 55 -0.07 2.56 9.69
N ASP A 56 1.17 2.72 10.15
CA ASP A 56 2.17 3.57 9.50
C ASP A 56 2.74 2.89 8.24
N THR A 57 2.80 1.53 8.25
CA THR A 57 3.34 0.72 7.14
C THR A 57 2.30 -0.13 6.43
N GLY A 58 1.18 -0.43 7.06
CA GLY A 58 0.19 -1.40 6.59
C GLY A 58 0.53 -2.87 6.94
N ASP A 59 1.63 -3.12 7.65
CA ASP A 59 2.08 -4.46 7.96
C ASP A 59 1.20 -5.13 9.03
N VAL A 60 0.79 -6.36 8.74
CA VAL A 60 0.14 -7.24 9.73
C VAL A 60 1.21 -7.73 10.70
N VAL A 61 1.07 -7.36 11.97
CA VAL A 61 2.05 -7.68 13.02
C VAL A 61 1.72 -8.99 13.72
N TYR A 62 0.41 -9.24 13.92
CA TYR A 62 -0.08 -10.49 14.49
C TYR A 62 -1.48 -10.81 13.97
N GLU A 63 -1.72 -12.07 13.64
CA GLU A 63 -3.05 -12.56 13.28
C GLU A 63 -3.34 -13.94 13.85
N LYS A 64 -4.58 -14.15 14.24
CA LYS A 64 -5.11 -15.43 14.69
C LYS A 64 -6.55 -15.54 14.20
N ASN A 65 -6.87 -16.55 13.42
CA ASN A 65 -8.22 -16.75 12.86
C ASN A 65 -8.81 -15.48 12.20
N ALA A 66 -7.97 -14.65 11.56
CA ALA A 66 -8.33 -13.30 11.12
C ALA A 66 -9.53 -13.23 10.17
N GLU A 67 -9.75 -14.28 9.37
CA GLU A 67 -10.83 -14.38 8.39
C GLU A 67 -12.00 -15.26 8.87
N LYS A 68 -11.94 -15.78 10.12
CA LYS A 68 -13.05 -16.54 10.69
C LYS A 68 -14.23 -15.62 10.94
N LYS A 69 -15.43 -16.03 10.47
CA LYS A 69 -16.67 -15.33 10.75
C LYS A 69 -17.01 -15.45 12.23
N MET A 70 -17.24 -14.32 12.86
CA MET A 70 -17.52 -14.15 14.27
C MET A 70 -18.67 -13.17 14.45
N PHE A 71 -19.36 -13.23 15.59
CA PHE A 71 -20.36 -12.22 15.94
C PHE A 71 -19.66 -10.94 16.43
N PRO A 72 -19.98 -9.77 15.85
CA PRO A 72 -19.30 -8.52 16.18
C PRO A 72 -19.72 -7.91 17.52
N ALA A 73 -20.86 -8.28 18.05
CA ALA A 73 -21.52 -7.55 19.13
C ALA A 73 -21.56 -6.03 18.84
N SER A 74 -21.42 -5.18 19.84
CA SER A 74 -21.47 -3.71 19.67
C SER A 74 -20.30 -3.11 18.89
N THR A 75 -19.30 -3.88 18.40
CA THR A 75 -18.34 -3.34 17.44
C THR A 75 -18.98 -3.02 16.09
N THR A 76 -20.17 -3.57 15.79
CA THR A 76 -21.09 -3.17 14.69
C THR A 76 -21.29 -1.65 14.65
N LYS A 77 -21.34 -1.00 15.80
CA LYS A 77 -21.60 0.44 15.93
C LYS A 77 -20.52 1.34 15.30
N ILE A 78 -19.33 0.79 15.01
CA ILE A 78 -18.32 1.48 14.22
C ILE A 78 -18.87 1.76 12.80
N MET A 79 -19.47 0.73 12.15
CA MET A 79 -20.08 0.92 10.83
C MET A 79 -21.30 1.84 10.90
N THR A 80 -22.10 1.76 11.93
CA THR A 80 -23.25 2.66 12.16
C THR A 80 -22.78 4.12 12.26
N ALA A 81 -21.70 4.38 13.00
CA ALA A 81 -21.09 5.71 13.11
C ALA A 81 -20.57 6.23 11.76
N ILE A 82 -19.90 5.38 10.95
CA ILE A 82 -19.43 5.73 9.60
C ILE A 82 -20.61 6.18 8.73
N VAL A 83 -21.65 5.34 8.64
CA VAL A 83 -22.81 5.63 7.80
C VAL A 83 -23.53 6.91 8.27
N ALA A 84 -23.60 7.13 9.58
CA ALA A 84 -24.19 8.34 10.15
C ALA A 84 -23.38 9.59 9.80
N LEU A 85 -22.06 9.57 10.05
CA LEU A 85 -21.18 10.71 9.79
C LEU A 85 -21.09 11.08 8.30
N GLU A 86 -21.15 10.09 7.40
CA GLU A 86 -21.17 10.34 5.96
C GLU A 86 -22.54 10.82 5.45
N SER A 87 -23.63 10.44 6.11
CA SER A 87 -24.97 10.82 5.68
C SER A 87 -25.36 12.23 6.12
N VAL A 88 -24.69 12.80 7.13
CA VAL A 88 -25.09 14.06 7.77
C VAL A 88 -23.95 15.09 7.71
N SER A 89 -24.16 16.15 6.93
CA SER A 89 -23.20 17.26 6.83
C SER A 89 -23.17 18.14 8.10
N ASP A 90 -24.33 18.39 8.67
CA ASP A 90 -24.53 19.15 9.91
C ASP A 90 -24.96 18.20 11.03
N TRP A 91 -24.01 17.81 11.87
CA TRP A 91 -24.29 16.89 12.97
C TRP A 91 -24.89 17.53 14.21
N GLU A 92 -24.98 18.88 14.26
CA GLU A 92 -25.76 19.62 15.28
C GLU A 92 -27.26 19.68 14.95
N LYS A 93 -27.67 19.16 13.78
CA LYS A 93 -29.08 19.05 13.41
C LYS A 93 -29.79 18.11 14.38
N LYS A 94 -31.02 18.49 14.79
CA LYS A 94 -31.86 17.68 15.66
C LYS A 94 -32.35 16.41 14.97
N VAL A 95 -32.55 15.37 15.77
CA VAL A 95 -33.13 14.08 15.38
C VAL A 95 -34.53 13.92 15.94
N GLU A 96 -35.33 13.08 15.29
CA GLU A 96 -36.59 12.56 15.82
C GLU A 96 -36.32 11.31 16.64
N VAL A 97 -37.01 11.15 17.77
CA VAL A 97 -36.83 10.03 18.69
C VAL A 97 -38.16 9.29 18.91
N PRO A 98 -38.70 8.59 17.89
CA PRO A 98 -39.98 7.91 18.01
C PRO A 98 -39.87 6.65 18.84
N TYR A 99 -40.99 6.22 19.43
CA TYR A 99 -41.10 4.98 20.21
C TYR A 99 -40.57 3.73 19.47
N SER A 100 -40.80 3.67 18.16
CA SER A 100 -40.33 2.57 17.31
C SER A 100 -38.83 2.28 17.37
N CYS A 101 -38.00 3.26 17.78
CA CYS A 101 -36.56 3.02 17.99
C CYS A 101 -36.22 2.20 19.22
N PHE A 102 -37.22 1.91 20.08
CA PHE A 102 -37.09 1.21 21.37
C PHE A 102 -37.89 -0.11 21.44
N ASP A 103 -38.84 -0.32 20.53
CA ASP A 103 -39.80 -1.42 20.59
C ASP A 103 -39.14 -2.79 20.73
N GLU A 104 -38.03 -3.04 20.03
CA GLU A 104 -37.32 -4.32 20.08
C GLU A 104 -36.64 -4.58 21.43
N PHE A 105 -36.29 -3.54 22.19
CA PHE A 105 -35.62 -3.62 23.47
C PHE A 105 -36.61 -3.86 24.62
N TRP A 106 -37.88 -3.52 24.43
CA TRP A 106 -38.94 -3.68 25.42
C TRP A 106 -39.68 -5.02 25.29
N SER A 107 -39.24 -5.87 24.36
CA SER A 107 -39.94 -7.14 24.09
C SER A 107 -40.01 -8.12 25.29
N GLY A 108 -39.14 -7.93 26.30
CA GLY A 108 -39.07 -8.80 27.47
C GLY A 108 -38.67 -10.25 27.15
N ASP A 109 -38.04 -10.48 25.99
CA ASP A 109 -37.56 -11.80 25.59
C ASP A 109 -36.35 -12.21 26.46
N PRO A 110 -36.47 -13.22 27.33
CA PRO A 110 -35.39 -13.64 28.21
C PRO A 110 -34.17 -14.24 27.46
N ASN A 111 -34.31 -14.52 26.15
CA ASN A 111 -33.23 -15.07 25.35
C ASN A 111 -32.40 -13.95 24.62
N LYS A 112 -32.83 -12.71 24.79
CA LYS A 112 -32.07 -11.56 24.25
C LYS A 112 -31.17 -10.96 25.33
N SER A 113 -29.93 -10.68 25.00
CA SER A 113 -29.04 -9.92 25.88
C SER A 113 -29.63 -8.56 26.19
N ASP A 114 -29.45 -8.09 27.42
CA ASP A 114 -29.86 -6.75 27.80
C ASP A 114 -29.17 -5.70 26.95
N PRO A 115 -29.92 -4.79 26.31
CA PRO A 115 -29.34 -3.75 25.48
C PRO A 115 -28.58 -2.74 26.34
N SER A 116 -27.34 -2.42 25.94
CA SER A 116 -26.67 -1.26 26.47
C SER A 116 -27.41 0.00 26.02
N ASN A 117 -27.55 0.98 26.93
CA ASN A 117 -28.29 2.21 26.65
C ASN A 117 -27.53 3.46 27.08
N ALA A 118 -27.90 4.59 26.53
CA ALA A 118 -27.39 5.90 26.85
C ALA A 118 -28.40 6.78 27.60
N ALA A 119 -29.44 6.17 28.15
CA ALA A 119 -30.55 6.85 28.85
C ALA A 119 -31.27 7.92 27.96
N ILE A 120 -31.33 7.67 26.64
CA ILE A 120 -32.16 8.46 25.73
C ILE A 120 -33.62 8.00 25.90
N GLU A 121 -34.56 8.95 25.84
CA GLU A 121 -35.95 8.69 26.02
C GLU A 121 -36.76 8.90 24.75
N PRO A 122 -37.86 8.13 24.55
CA PRO A 122 -38.77 8.41 23.46
C PRO A 122 -39.29 9.84 23.50
N LEU A 123 -39.45 10.44 22.31
CA LEU A 123 -39.94 11.80 22.12
C LEU A 123 -39.07 12.91 22.68
N GLN A 124 -37.81 12.63 23.04
CA GLN A 124 -36.87 13.65 23.45
C GLN A 124 -36.58 14.64 22.28
N GLU A 125 -36.90 15.93 22.47
CA GLU A 125 -36.91 16.93 21.37
C GLU A 125 -35.60 17.68 21.14
N ASN A 126 -34.66 17.63 22.11
CA ASN A 126 -33.44 18.46 22.10
C ASN A 126 -32.17 17.67 21.70
N LEU A 127 -32.34 16.46 21.19
CA LEU A 127 -31.24 15.57 20.80
C LEU A 127 -30.77 15.88 19.38
N THR A 128 -29.45 15.86 19.17
CA THR A 128 -28.81 16.06 17.86
C THR A 128 -28.18 14.76 17.33
N TYR A 129 -27.82 14.74 16.04
CA TYR A 129 -27.01 13.62 15.50
C TYR A 129 -25.69 13.45 16.26
N LYS A 130 -25.06 14.55 16.67
CA LYS A 130 -23.84 14.53 17.48
C LYS A 130 -24.06 13.81 18.80
N ASP A 131 -25.11 14.18 19.56
CA ASP A 131 -25.44 13.52 20.82
C ASP A 131 -25.66 12.02 20.61
N CYS A 132 -26.38 11.65 19.54
CA CYS A 132 -26.63 10.24 19.20
C CYS A 132 -25.33 9.49 18.86
N ILE A 133 -24.36 10.12 18.16
CA ILE A 133 -23.09 9.48 17.83
C ILE A 133 -22.24 9.30 19.09
N TYR A 134 -22.21 10.26 20.02
CA TYR A 134 -21.59 10.09 21.32
C TYR A 134 -22.28 8.98 22.15
N ALA A 135 -23.61 8.97 22.19
CA ALA A 135 -24.40 7.94 22.85
C ALA A 135 -24.19 6.55 22.26
N LEU A 136 -24.03 6.45 20.95
CA LEU A 136 -23.70 5.23 20.22
C LEU A 136 -22.32 4.67 20.62
N MET A 137 -21.33 5.52 20.69
CA MET A 137 -19.93 5.09 20.80
C MET A 137 -19.48 4.94 22.25
N LEU A 138 -19.83 5.86 23.16
CA LEU A 138 -19.34 5.86 24.54
C LEU A 138 -19.99 4.77 25.39
N PRO A 139 -21.29 4.90 25.81
CA PRO A 139 -21.96 3.89 26.60
C PRO A 139 -22.48 2.72 25.76
N SER A 140 -22.27 2.80 24.44
CA SER A 140 -22.72 1.76 23.50
C SER A 140 -24.24 1.71 23.30
N GLY A 141 -24.96 2.84 23.37
CA GLY A 141 -26.41 2.93 23.30
C GLY A 141 -27.00 2.24 22.06
N CYS A 142 -27.85 1.21 22.30
CA CYS A 142 -28.51 0.51 21.20
C CYS A 142 -29.64 1.34 20.61
N GLU A 143 -30.38 2.09 21.45
CA GLU A 143 -31.37 3.05 21.02
C GLU A 143 -30.80 4.15 20.18
N ALA A 144 -29.58 4.63 20.48
CA ALA A 144 -28.89 5.64 19.67
C ALA A 144 -28.60 5.12 18.26
N ALA A 145 -28.27 3.82 18.11
CA ALA A 145 -28.08 3.21 16.80
C ALA A 145 -29.38 3.24 15.97
N ASN A 146 -30.48 2.87 16.58
CA ASN A 146 -31.79 2.88 15.92
C ASN A 146 -32.28 4.29 15.59
N ILE A 147 -32.04 5.26 16.48
CA ILE A 147 -32.39 6.67 16.24
C ILE A 147 -31.61 7.21 15.03
N LEU A 148 -30.32 6.92 14.94
CA LEU A 148 -29.52 7.31 13.78
C LEU A 148 -30.03 6.66 12.50
N ALA A 149 -30.28 5.34 12.53
CA ALA A 149 -30.80 4.60 11.37
C ALA A 149 -32.15 5.15 10.90
N TYR A 150 -33.07 5.36 11.86
CA TYR A 150 -34.40 5.93 11.61
C TYR A 150 -34.32 7.29 10.90
N ASN A 151 -33.54 8.21 11.45
CA ASN A 151 -33.46 9.58 10.92
C ASN A 151 -32.74 9.67 9.57
N ILE A 152 -31.77 8.80 9.31
CA ILE A 152 -31.00 8.78 8.06
C ILE A 152 -31.82 8.19 6.91
N CYS A 153 -32.67 7.20 7.23
CA CYS A 153 -33.44 6.47 6.23
C CYS A 153 -34.96 6.71 6.33
N ASN A 154 -35.40 7.77 7.04
CA ASN A 154 -36.81 8.15 7.21
C ASN A 154 -37.68 6.98 7.71
N GLY A 155 -37.20 6.22 8.68
CA GLY A 155 -37.88 5.07 9.30
C GLY A 155 -37.67 3.73 8.61
N ASP A 156 -37.03 3.69 7.45
CA ASP A 156 -36.69 2.44 6.77
C ASP A 156 -35.39 1.85 7.32
N MET A 157 -35.48 1.01 8.32
CA MET A 157 -34.35 0.36 8.98
C MET A 157 -33.58 -0.54 8.02
N GLN A 158 -34.27 -1.27 7.13
CA GLN A 158 -33.60 -2.14 6.15
C GLN A 158 -32.73 -1.32 5.17
N ALA A 159 -33.20 -0.17 4.73
CA ALA A 159 -32.40 0.71 3.88
C ALA A 159 -31.11 1.18 4.59
N PHE A 160 -31.11 1.30 5.92
CA PHE A 160 -29.90 1.61 6.68
C PHE A 160 -28.94 0.41 6.73
N PHE A 161 -29.44 -0.80 6.99
CA PHE A 161 -28.61 -2.01 6.96
C PHE A 161 -28.02 -2.28 5.59
N ASP A 162 -28.77 -1.99 4.52
CA ASP A 162 -28.28 -2.08 3.14
C ASP A 162 -27.16 -1.07 2.89
N LYS A 163 -27.23 0.14 3.46
CA LYS A 163 -26.13 1.14 3.40
C LYS A 163 -24.88 0.63 4.14
N MET A 164 -25.04 0.03 5.34
CA MET A 164 -23.93 -0.56 6.10
C MET A 164 -23.24 -1.66 5.28
N ASN A 165 -24.01 -2.57 4.71
CA ASN A 165 -23.49 -3.68 3.91
C ASN A 165 -22.86 -3.22 2.59
N LYS A 166 -23.44 -2.19 1.95
CA LYS A 166 -22.85 -1.56 0.78
C LYS A 166 -21.50 -0.93 1.13
N LYS A 167 -21.43 -0.17 2.23
CA LYS A 167 -20.19 0.45 2.71
C LYS A 167 -19.13 -0.60 3.05
N ALA A 168 -19.49 -1.69 3.72
CA ALA A 168 -18.57 -2.79 4.00
C ALA A 168 -17.92 -3.36 2.71
N LYS A 169 -18.73 -3.56 1.66
CA LYS A 169 -18.23 -4.00 0.34
C LYS A 169 -17.33 -2.96 -0.31
N GLU A 170 -17.67 -1.67 -0.25
CA GLU A 170 -16.84 -0.57 -0.78
C GLU A 170 -15.49 -0.47 -0.09
N ILE A 171 -15.42 -0.75 1.21
CA ILE A 171 -14.19 -0.81 2.01
C ILE A 171 -13.33 -2.05 1.67
N GLY A 172 -13.93 -3.09 1.06
CA GLY A 172 -13.24 -4.33 0.69
C GLY A 172 -13.49 -5.50 1.65
N CYS A 173 -14.48 -5.40 2.54
CA CYS A 173 -14.87 -6.50 3.43
C CYS A 173 -15.48 -7.66 2.64
N THR A 174 -15.06 -8.88 2.96
CA THR A 174 -15.50 -10.10 2.27
C THR A 174 -16.24 -11.09 3.17
N GLY A 175 -16.07 -10.97 4.48
CA GLY A 175 -16.63 -11.85 5.51
C GLY A 175 -17.62 -11.16 6.45
N THR A 176 -18.22 -10.02 6.04
CA THR A 176 -19.07 -9.18 6.91
C THR A 176 -20.47 -9.05 6.36
N ASN A 177 -21.46 -9.14 7.23
CA ASN A 177 -22.86 -8.79 6.99
C ASN A 177 -23.47 -8.17 8.23
N PHE A 178 -24.16 -7.06 8.07
CA PHE A 178 -24.90 -6.37 9.13
C PHE A 178 -26.39 -6.55 8.93
N SER A 179 -27.08 -7.11 9.92
CA SER A 179 -28.55 -7.29 9.97
C SER A 179 -29.25 -6.29 10.89
N ASN A 180 -28.47 -5.59 11.73
CA ASN A 180 -28.95 -4.51 12.58
C ASN A 180 -27.87 -3.43 12.77
N ALA A 181 -28.25 -2.28 13.36
CA ALA A 181 -27.36 -1.14 13.56
C ALA A 181 -26.62 -1.16 14.91
N HIS A 182 -27.05 -1.97 15.87
CA HIS A 182 -26.60 -1.94 17.26
C HIS A 182 -25.69 -3.11 17.67
N GLY A 183 -25.73 -4.22 16.93
CA GLY A 183 -24.88 -5.39 17.18
C GLY A 183 -25.42 -6.36 18.26
N LEU A 184 -26.67 -6.28 18.65
CA LEU A 184 -27.31 -7.37 19.40
C LEU A 184 -27.32 -8.63 18.55
N HIS A 185 -27.30 -9.79 19.20
CA HIS A 185 -27.11 -11.04 18.50
C HIS A 185 -28.21 -11.34 17.49
N GLU A 186 -27.78 -11.61 16.27
CA GLU A 186 -28.55 -12.21 15.17
C GLU A 186 -27.58 -13.08 14.35
N GLU A 187 -28.03 -14.23 13.90
CA GLU A 187 -27.21 -15.18 13.11
C GLU A 187 -26.63 -14.56 11.86
N GLU A 188 -27.36 -13.64 11.21
CA GLU A 188 -26.93 -12.94 10.00
C GLU A 188 -26.09 -11.70 10.29
N ASN A 189 -25.81 -11.36 11.56
CA ASN A 189 -24.95 -10.26 11.94
C ASN A 189 -23.55 -10.78 12.28
N TYR A 190 -22.65 -10.84 11.28
CA TYR A 190 -21.32 -11.39 11.43
C TYR A 190 -20.24 -10.54 10.76
N THR A 191 -19.02 -10.72 11.22
CA THR A 191 -17.81 -10.05 10.68
C THR A 191 -16.59 -10.96 10.83
N THR A 192 -15.41 -10.48 10.39
CA THR A 192 -14.11 -11.09 10.68
C THR A 192 -13.21 -10.06 11.37
N ALA A 193 -12.15 -10.49 12.07
CA ALA A 193 -11.21 -9.56 12.69
C ALA A 193 -10.52 -8.68 11.65
N LYS A 194 -10.19 -9.23 10.48
CA LYS A 194 -9.63 -8.51 9.34
C LYS A 194 -10.60 -7.47 8.76
N ASP A 195 -11.86 -7.85 8.53
CA ASP A 195 -12.86 -6.90 8.01
C ASP A 195 -13.14 -5.78 9.01
N MET A 196 -13.21 -6.10 10.31
CA MET A 196 -13.39 -5.10 11.35
C MET A 196 -12.20 -4.12 11.43
N TYR A 197 -10.98 -4.60 11.17
CA TYR A 197 -9.83 -3.71 10.98
C TYR A 197 -10.01 -2.79 9.78
N LEU A 198 -10.42 -3.30 8.62
CA LEU A 198 -10.65 -2.49 7.42
C LEU A 198 -11.69 -1.39 7.68
N ILE A 199 -12.81 -1.76 8.32
CA ILE A 199 -13.86 -0.82 8.72
C ILE A 199 -13.32 0.23 9.68
N THR A 200 -12.53 -0.18 10.68
CA THR A 200 -11.94 0.73 11.67
C THR A 200 -10.95 1.69 11.04
N ARG A 201 -10.04 1.19 10.18
CA ARG A 201 -9.08 2.03 9.46
C ARG A 201 -9.78 3.10 8.63
N TYR A 202 -10.83 2.70 7.91
CA TYR A 202 -11.65 3.64 7.14
C TYR A 202 -12.34 4.68 8.04
N ALA A 203 -12.89 4.25 9.18
CA ALA A 203 -13.51 5.16 10.15
C ALA A 203 -12.52 6.20 10.69
N MET A 204 -11.28 5.80 10.93
CA MET A 204 -10.21 6.65 11.46
C MET A 204 -9.75 7.73 10.47
N GLU A 205 -10.14 7.69 9.20
CA GLU A 205 -9.92 8.78 8.24
C GLU A 205 -10.85 9.98 8.47
N ASN A 206 -11.88 9.82 9.31
CA ASN A 206 -12.83 10.88 9.65
C ASN A 206 -12.49 11.50 11.00
N ASP A 207 -12.14 12.80 11.01
CA ASP A 207 -11.76 13.53 12.22
C ASP A 207 -12.86 13.53 13.30
N ARG A 208 -14.15 13.60 12.92
CA ARG A 208 -15.27 13.53 13.87
C ARG A 208 -15.37 12.16 14.52
N PHE A 209 -15.11 11.10 13.75
CA PHE A 209 -15.05 9.76 14.32
C PHE A 209 -13.92 9.62 15.33
N LEU A 210 -12.74 10.12 14.99
CA LEU A 210 -11.59 10.11 15.90
C LEU A 210 -11.89 10.91 17.17
N GLU A 211 -12.49 12.11 17.05
CA GLU A 211 -12.91 12.92 18.19
C GLU A 211 -13.80 12.12 19.15
N VAL A 212 -14.87 11.50 18.63
CA VAL A 212 -15.81 10.74 19.45
C VAL A 212 -15.17 9.49 20.04
N ALA A 213 -14.46 8.70 19.24
CA ALA A 213 -13.84 7.45 19.68
C ALA A 213 -12.77 7.64 20.77
N GLY A 214 -12.06 8.78 20.76
CA GLY A 214 -11.05 9.14 21.77
C GLY A 214 -11.62 9.81 23.00
N THR A 215 -12.92 10.10 23.02
CA THR A 215 -13.56 10.81 24.16
C THR A 215 -13.91 9.84 25.28
N TYR A 216 -13.51 10.20 26.51
CA TYR A 216 -13.85 9.42 27.70
C TYR A 216 -15.26 9.71 28.22
N GLY A 217 -15.69 10.97 28.26
CA GLY A 217 -16.99 11.36 28.75
C GLY A 217 -17.62 12.50 27.95
N TYR A 218 -18.95 12.52 27.87
CA TYR A 218 -19.73 13.51 27.13
C TYR A 218 -20.97 13.91 27.90
N ASP A 219 -21.30 15.20 27.91
CA ASP A 219 -22.49 15.71 28.60
C ASP A 219 -23.68 15.73 27.64
N MET A 220 -24.64 14.88 27.93
CA MET A 220 -25.91 14.76 27.21
C MET A 220 -26.87 15.90 27.59
N PRO A 221 -27.72 16.35 26.65
CA PRO A 221 -28.75 17.33 26.98
C PRO A 221 -29.79 16.80 27.99
N ALA A 222 -30.51 17.74 28.60
CA ALA A 222 -31.57 17.41 29.54
C ALA A 222 -32.67 16.56 28.93
N ASN A 223 -33.27 15.64 29.73
CA ASN A 223 -34.44 14.85 29.39
C ASN A 223 -35.42 14.87 30.57
N GLU A 224 -36.53 14.12 30.51
CA GLU A 224 -37.54 14.10 31.53
C GLU A 224 -36.98 13.64 32.88
N TYR A 225 -36.16 12.60 32.93
CA TYR A 225 -35.56 12.06 34.15
C TYR A 225 -34.29 12.83 34.59
N ASN A 226 -33.65 13.52 33.68
CA ASN A 226 -32.40 14.28 33.93
C ASN A 226 -32.56 15.73 33.47
N PRO A 227 -33.35 16.55 34.20
CA PRO A 227 -33.70 17.91 33.78
C PRO A 227 -32.49 18.90 33.69
N ASN A 228 -31.34 18.53 34.28
CA ASN A 228 -30.09 19.31 34.20
C ASN A 228 -29.06 18.74 33.23
N GLY A 229 -29.45 17.75 32.41
CA GLY A 229 -28.52 16.93 31.62
C GLY A 229 -27.82 15.85 32.45
N TYR A 230 -27.02 15.01 31.76
CA TYR A 230 -26.31 13.92 32.41
C TYR A 230 -25.06 13.57 31.61
N SER A 231 -24.06 13.00 32.27
CA SER A 231 -22.82 12.59 31.60
C SER A 231 -22.87 11.09 31.25
N ILE A 232 -22.41 10.78 30.05
CA ILE A 232 -22.17 9.41 29.59
C ILE A 232 -20.66 9.16 29.44
N TYR A 233 -20.25 7.91 29.62
CA TYR A 233 -18.83 7.56 29.65
C TYR A 233 -18.53 6.38 28.72
N SER A 234 -17.29 6.36 28.22
CA SER A 234 -16.79 5.28 27.39
C SER A 234 -16.71 3.97 28.18
N THR A 235 -17.15 2.88 27.55
CA THR A 235 -17.00 1.50 28.06
C THR A 235 -15.58 0.95 27.92
N ILE A 236 -14.68 1.69 27.27
CA ILE A 236 -13.32 1.24 27.00
C ILE A 236 -12.42 1.54 28.21
N SER A 237 -12.15 0.53 29.01
CA SER A 237 -11.34 0.66 30.22
C SER A 237 -9.89 1.05 29.94
N LEU A 238 -9.36 0.78 28.72
CA LEU A 238 -8.00 1.15 28.31
C LEU A 238 -7.75 2.67 28.36
N ILE A 239 -8.78 3.49 28.09
CA ILE A 239 -8.65 4.97 28.07
C ILE A 239 -9.14 5.64 29.37
N ARG A 240 -9.47 4.87 30.41
CA ARG A 240 -10.02 5.34 31.68
C ARG A 240 -8.97 5.31 32.79
N PRO A 241 -8.37 6.43 33.19
CA PRO A 241 -7.24 6.46 34.15
C PRO A 241 -7.45 5.72 35.49
N PRO A 242 -8.66 5.62 36.08
CA PRO A 242 -8.82 4.85 37.29
C PRO A 242 -8.96 3.34 37.08
N SER A 243 -9.01 2.86 35.83
CA SER A 243 -9.15 1.44 35.51
C SER A 243 -7.83 0.70 35.71
N GLU A 244 -7.90 -0.56 36.18
CA GLU A 244 -6.75 -1.47 36.23
C GLU A 244 -6.23 -1.83 34.82
N TYR A 245 -7.08 -1.68 33.78
CA TYR A 245 -6.72 -1.87 32.37
C TYR A 245 -6.26 -0.57 31.69
N TYR A 246 -6.08 0.54 32.44
CA TYR A 246 -5.64 1.77 31.82
C TYR A 246 -4.28 1.62 31.15
N TYR A 247 -4.22 1.98 29.88
CA TYR A 247 -3.01 1.93 29.09
C TYR A 247 -2.74 3.30 28.41
N GLU A 248 -1.72 3.99 28.87
CA GLU A 248 -1.46 5.40 28.53
C GLU A 248 -1.32 5.67 27.03
N TYR A 249 -0.97 4.63 26.24
CA TYR A 249 -0.80 4.75 24.79
C TYR A 249 -2.07 4.38 24.02
N ALA A 250 -3.09 3.84 24.69
CA ALA A 250 -4.32 3.42 24.04
C ALA A 250 -5.19 4.62 23.60
N TYR A 251 -5.89 4.40 22.49
CA TYR A 251 -6.85 5.31 21.92
C TYR A 251 -8.10 4.54 21.54
N GLY A 252 -9.27 4.88 22.12
CA GLY A 252 -10.59 4.32 21.79
C GLY A 252 -10.54 2.84 21.43
N ILE A 253 -11.39 2.25 20.66
CA ILE A 253 -12.39 2.72 19.69
C ILE A 253 -13.77 2.23 20.11
N LYS A 254 -13.93 0.87 20.30
CA LYS A 254 -15.23 0.28 20.67
C LYS A 254 -15.11 -1.09 21.32
N THR A 255 -15.87 -1.31 22.41
CA THR A 255 -16.12 -2.61 23.00
C THR A 255 -17.39 -3.25 22.42
N GLY A 256 -17.49 -4.56 22.53
CA GLY A 256 -18.70 -5.32 22.24
C GLY A 256 -18.81 -6.54 23.15
N THR A 257 -20.02 -6.85 23.66
CA THR A 257 -20.24 -8.05 24.46
C THR A 257 -21.67 -8.56 24.23
N THR A 258 -21.77 -9.82 23.92
CA THR A 258 -23.02 -10.64 24.03
C THR A 258 -22.60 -12.04 24.44
N ASP A 259 -23.52 -12.85 24.94
CA ASP A 259 -23.23 -14.24 25.34
C ASP A 259 -22.64 -15.05 24.17
N GLN A 260 -23.15 -14.83 22.96
CA GLN A 260 -22.71 -15.53 21.75
C GLN A 260 -21.41 -15.00 21.17
N ALA A 261 -21.13 -13.70 21.33
CA ALA A 261 -19.93 -13.05 20.78
C ALA A 261 -18.74 -13.06 21.73
N GLY A 262 -18.96 -13.40 23.01
CA GLY A 262 -17.96 -13.16 24.04
C GLY A 262 -17.62 -11.66 24.16
N ARG A 263 -16.44 -11.35 24.63
CA ARG A 263 -15.93 -9.97 24.68
C ARG A 263 -15.14 -9.62 23.41
N CYS A 264 -15.59 -8.61 22.70
CA CYS A 264 -14.97 -8.05 21.52
C CYS A 264 -14.38 -6.68 21.83
N LEU A 265 -13.24 -6.36 21.26
CA LEU A 265 -12.60 -5.05 21.44
C LEU A 265 -11.90 -4.62 20.15
N VAL A 266 -12.11 -3.37 19.81
CA VAL A 266 -11.33 -2.66 18.78
C VAL A 266 -10.68 -1.46 19.46
N SER A 267 -9.35 -1.35 19.39
CA SER A 267 -8.63 -0.18 19.85
C SER A 267 -7.46 0.17 18.95
N ALA A 268 -6.90 1.36 19.14
CA ALA A 268 -5.65 1.76 18.58
C ALA A 268 -4.67 2.13 19.71
N ALA A 269 -3.37 2.08 19.42
CA ALA A 269 -2.36 2.54 20.35
C ALA A 269 -1.26 3.30 19.61
N LYS A 270 -0.74 4.36 20.25
CA LYS A 270 0.31 5.20 19.72
C LYS A 270 1.40 5.43 20.78
N LYS A 271 2.60 4.94 20.46
CA LYS A 271 3.84 5.21 21.22
C LYS A 271 4.91 5.71 20.25
N GLN A 272 5.86 4.85 19.82
CA GLN A 272 6.76 5.16 18.71
C GLN A 272 6.10 4.98 17.35
N TYR A 273 5.15 4.05 17.27
CA TYR A 273 4.41 3.66 16.07
C TYR A 273 2.92 3.62 16.37
N ASN A 274 2.10 3.54 15.32
CA ASN A 274 0.66 3.46 15.44
C ASN A 274 0.17 2.05 15.12
N TYR A 275 -0.59 1.44 16.00
CA TYR A 275 -1.20 0.14 15.80
C TYR A 275 -2.71 0.21 15.93
N VAL A 276 -3.43 -0.60 15.14
CA VAL A 276 -4.82 -0.94 15.35
C VAL A 276 -4.91 -2.42 15.66
N LEU A 277 -5.67 -2.76 16.67
CA LEU A 277 -5.87 -4.12 17.13
C LEU A 277 -7.37 -4.42 17.23
N VAL A 278 -7.77 -5.53 16.66
CA VAL A 278 -9.10 -6.11 16.74
C VAL A 278 -9.01 -7.46 17.42
N THR A 279 -9.79 -7.66 18.48
CA THR A 279 -9.99 -8.95 19.10
C THR A 279 -11.47 -9.29 19.14
N LEU A 280 -11.82 -10.51 18.75
CA LEU A 280 -13.19 -11.01 18.77
C LEU A 280 -13.25 -12.30 19.59
N ASN A 281 -14.35 -12.46 20.32
CA ASN A 281 -14.65 -13.62 21.16
C ASN A 281 -13.54 -13.95 22.17
N ALA A 282 -13.13 -12.97 22.98
CA ALA A 282 -12.43 -13.29 24.22
C ALA A 282 -13.40 -13.92 25.22
N PRO A 283 -12.93 -14.86 26.09
CA PRO A 283 -13.80 -15.58 26.99
C PRO A 283 -14.64 -14.66 27.89
N LEU A 284 -15.92 -14.97 28.00
CA LEU A 284 -16.88 -14.31 28.90
C LEU A 284 -17.16 -15.20 30.13
N TYR A 285 -17.09 -16.51 29.92
CA TYR A 285 -17.30 -17.54 30.92
C TYR A 285 -16.10 -18.48 30.98
N ASP A 286 -15.91 -19.10 32.12
CA ASP A 286 -14.93 -20.19 32.29
C ASP A 286 -15.47 -21.54 31.78
N SER A 287 -14.70 -22.62 31.99
CA SER A 287 -15.08 -23.98 31.57
C SER A 287 -16.24 -24.57 32.40
N GLU A 288 -16.55 -23.99 33.57
CA GLU A 288 -17.64 -24.39 34.46
C GLU A 288 -18.93 -23.59 34.18
N GLY A 289 -18.84 -22.53 33.35
CA GLY A 289 -19.92 -21.64 32.94
C GLY A 289 -20.07 -20.43 33.86
N ASP A 290 -19.11 -20.19 34.74
CA ASP A 290 -19.08 -19.03 35.60
C ASP A 290 -18.55 -17.81 34.89
N TYR A 291 -19.18 -16.65 35.17
CA TYR A 291 -18.75 -15.37 34.56
C TYR A 291 -17.35 -14.96 35.01
N LEU A 292 -16.49 -14.64 34.05
CA LEU A 292 -15.14 -14.23 34.32
C LEU A 292 -15.06 -12.74 34.66
N ASP A 293 -14.52 -12.42 35.82
CA ASP A 293 -14.26 -11.03 36.23
C ASP A 293 -13.15 -10.38 35.38
N GLU A 294 -12.15 -11.17 34.97
CA GLU A 294 -11.03 -10.71 34.11
C GLU A 294 -11.52 -10.37 32.71
N TRP A 295 -11.14 -9.21 32.20
CA TRP A 295 -11.49 -8.75 30.86
C TRP A 295 -10.39 -9.11 29.88
N TYR A 296 -10.32 -10.36 29.48
CA TYR A 296 -9.26 -10.90 28.63
C TYR A 296 -9.10 -10.15 27.30
N SER A 297 -10.13 -9.55 26.75
CA SER A 297 -9.98 -8.66 25.59
C SER A 297 -9.11 -7.45 25.88
N MET A 298 -9.20 -6.86 27.09
CA MET A 298 -8.33 -5.75 27.50
C MET A 298 -6.90 -6.23 27.76
N VAL A 299 -6.75 -7.39 28.43
CA VAL A 299 -5.45 -8.03 28.69
C VAL A 299 -4.72 -8.33 27.39
N ASP A 300 -5.42 -8.93 26.41
CA ASP A 300 -4.85 -9.21 25.09
C ASP A 300 -4.35 -7.96 24.40
N HIS A 301 -5.12 -6.86 24.45
CA HIS A 301 -4.72 -5.60 23.83
C HIS A 301 -3.46 -5.00 24.47
N ILE A 302 -3.39 -4.95 25.80
CA ILE A 302 -2.21 -4.45 26.50
C ILE A 302 -0.99 -5.30 26.17
N ASN A 303 -1.10 -6.63 26.30
CA ASN A 303 0.01 -7.55 26.07
C ASN A 303 0.52 -7.52 24.62
N LEU A 304 -0.39 -7.47 23.64
CA LEU A 304 -0.03 -7.41 22.22
C LEU A 304 0.61 -6.07 21.85
N TYR A 305 0.12 -4.95 22.41
CA TYR A 305 0.75 -3.65 22.20
C TYR A 305 2.15 -3.59 22.80
N GLU A 306 2.32 -3.99 24.07
CA GLU A 306 3.66 -4.03 24.69
C GLU A 306 4.61 -4.94 23.91
N TRP A 307 4.14 -6.16 23.55
CA TRP A 307 4.92 -7.06 22.73
C TRP A 307 5.34 -6.41 21.40
N ALA A 308 4.43 -5.74 20.69
CA ALA A 308 4.74 -5.13 19.41
C ALA A 308 5.72 -3.94 19.56
N PHE A 309 5.52 -3.06 20.54
CA PHE A 309 6.43 -1.95 20.82
C PHE A 309 7.82 -2.40 21.26
N ASP A 310 7.90 -3.51 21.99
CA ASP A 310 9.17 -4.05 22.47
C ASP A 310 9.96 -4.83 21.40
N ASN A 311 9.26 -5.48 20.46
CA ASN A 311 9.91 -6.38 19.52
C ASN A 311 10.13 -5.83 18.13
N PHE A 312 9.43 -4.77 17.70
CA PHE A 312 9.55 -4.21 16.36
C PHE A 312 10.12 -2.80 16.34
N ALA A 313 10.82 -2.48 15.26
CA ALA A 313 11.33 -1.14 14.97
C ALA A 313 11.26 -0.84 13.47
N MET A 314 11.03 0.45 13.16
CA MET A 314 11.17 0.93 11.78
C MET A 314 12.64 0.98 11.42
N THR A 315 13.03 0.22 10.42
CA THR A 315 14.42 0.08 9.97
C THR A 315 14.54 0.46 8.50
N THR A 316 15.46 1.38 8.20
CA THR A 316 15.77 1.73 6.80
C THR A 316 16.58 0.59 6.19
N ILE A 317 15.99 -0.12 5.23
CA ILE A 317 16.58 -1.26 4.53
C ILE A 317 17.32 -0.80 3.28
N VAL A 318 16.81 0.22 2.60
CA VAL A 318 17.42 0.79 1.39
C VAL A 318 17.61 2.28 1.58
N GLU A 319 18.83 2.75 1.35
CA GLU A 319 19.14 4.18 1.37
C GLU A 319 19.27 4.71 -0.06
N LYS A 320 18.64 5.84 -0.35
CA LYS A 320 18.72 6.56 -1.63
C LYS A 320 20.15 6.94 -2.03
N THR A 321 21.06 7.01 -1.06
CA THR A 321 22.47 7.34 -1.26
C THR A 321 23.34 6.14 -1.62
N GLU A 322 22.84 4.93 -1.45
CA GLU A 322 23.56 3.68 -1.65
C GLU A 322 23.93 3.49 -3.12
N GLN A 323 25.20 3.18 -3.40
CA GLN A 323 25.68 2.85 -4.73
C GLN A 323 25.51 1.35 -4.95
N ILE A 324 24.60 0.95 -5.84
CA ILE A 324 24.24 -0.45 -6.01
C ILE A 324 25.09 -1.16 -7.03
N LYS A 325 25.29 -0.54 -8.20
CA LYS A 325 25.98 -1.16 -9.31
C LYS A 325 26.47 -0.14 -10.33
N GLU A 326 27.55 -0.51 -11.04
CA GLU A 326 28.03 0.19 -12.23
C GLU A 326 27.46 -0.48 -13.49
N ILE A 327 26.99 0.32 -14.43
CA ILE A 327 26.50 -0.12 -15.75
C ILE A 327 27.40 0.47 -16.81
N PRO A 328 27.97 -0.33 -17.73
CA PRO A 328 28.75 0.16 -18.85
C PRO A 328 27.95 1.14 -19.73
N VAL A 329 28.59 2.25 -20.14
CA VAL A 329 28.01 3.27 -21.00
C VAL A 329 28.75 3.31 -22.34
N ILE A 330 27.99 3.10 -23.40
CA ILE A 330 28.52 3.25 -24.78
C ILE A 330 28.37 4.70 -25.20
N LEU A 331 29.39 5.22 -25.87
CA LEU A 331 29.45 6.61 -26.36
C LEU A 331 29.33 7.68 -25.27
N GLY A 332 29.76 7.37 -24.05
CA GLY A 332 29.80 8.34 -22.96
C GLY A 332 30.95 9.33 -23.10
N GLU A 333 30.70 10.62 -22.93
CA GLU A 333 31.75 11.65 -22.89
C GLU A 333 32.49 11.59 -21.55
N ASN A 334 33.80 11.32 -21.58
CA ASN A 334 34.68 11.23 -20.40
C ASN A 334 34.32 10.17 -19.36
N THR A 335 33.48 9.20 -19.68
CA THR A 335 33.14 8.09 -18.81
C THR A 335 32.60 6.89 -19.60
N ASP A 336 32.95 5.71 -19.16
CA ASP A 336 32.54 4.43 -19.75
C ASP A 336 31.51 3.66 -18.85
N HIS A 337 31.10 4.27 -17.73
CA HIS A 337 30.14 3.68 -16.81
C HIS A 337 29.25 4.73 -16.13
N VAL A 338 28.08 4.28 -15.64
CA VAL A 338 27.17 5.02 -14.77
C VAL A 338 26.86 4.19 -13.51
N ILE A 339 26.96 4.85 -12.36
CA ILE A 339 26.53 4.26 -11.09
C ILE A 339 25.03 4.41 -10.97
N VAL A 340 24.33 3.33 -10.65
CA VAL A 340 22.91 3.37 -10.31
C VAL A 340 22.72 3.32 -8.81
N LYS A 341 21.68 4.04 -8.35
CA LYS A 341 21.28 4.13 -6.96
C LYS A 341 19.77 4.04 -6.84
N PRO A 342 19.23 3.69 -5.65
CA PRO A 342 17.79 3.69 -5.42
C PRO A 342 17.17 5.07 -5.65
N ASP A 343 15.93 5.13 -6.15
CA ASP A 343 15.19 6.37 -6.36
C ASP A 343 14.68 6.97 -5.04
N ARG A 344 14.55 6.15 -4.00
CA ARG A 344 14.03 6.52 -2.67
C ARG A 344 14.65 5.68 -1.56
N ASP A 345 14.54 6.18 -0.33
CA ASP A 345 14.72 5.34 0.85
C ASP A 345 13.55 4.37 0.99
N TYR A 346 13.82 3.18 1.52
CA TYR A 346 12.77 2.25 1.90
C TYR A 346 12.98 1.81 3.34
N THR A 347 11.96 2.03 4.15
CA THR A 347 11.90 1.70 5.56
C THR A 347 10.79 0.68 5.78
N ALA A 348 11.07 -0.38 6.50
CA ALA A 348 10.11 -1.41 6.87
C ALA A 348 10.05 -1.62 8.38
N LEU A 349 8.91 -2.10 8.85
CA LEU A 349 8.79 -2.59 10.22
C LEU A 349 9.54 -3.93 10.30
N MET A 350 10.55 -4.00 11.16
CA MET A 350 11.37 -5.21 11.32
C MET A 350 11.43 -5.64 12.79
N PRO A 351 11.45 -6.96 13.06
CA PRO A 351 11.82 -7.44 14.37
C PRO A 351 13.21 -6.94 14.76
N LYS A 352 13.37 -6.38 15.96
CA LYS A 352 14.65 -5.87 16.49
C LYS A 352 15.73 -6.93 16.56
N ALA A 353 15.33 -8.20 16.61
CA ALA A 353 16.25 -9.35 16.60
C ALA A 353 16.86 -9.64 15.23
N ILE A 354 16.34 -9.04 14.14
CA ILE A 354 16.84 -9.23 12.78
C ILE A 354 17.76 -8.10 12.38
N ASP A 355 18.99 -8.44 11.94
CA ASP A 355 19.89 -7.47 11.33
C ASP A 355 19.38 -7.06 9.94
N ALA A 356 19.33 -5.75 9.66
CA ALA A 356 18.99 -5.20 8.35
C ALA A 356 19.87 -5.76 7.21
N ASN A 357 21.10 -6.18 7.53
CA ASN A 357 22.02 -6.81 6.58
C ASN A 357 21.61 -8.24 6.16
N SER A 358 20.65 -8.87 6.87
CA SER A 358 20.11 -10.18 6.46
C SER A 358 19.17 -10.09 5.27
N VAL A 359 18.79 -8.89 4.85
CA VAL A 359 17.94 -8.66 3.70
C VAL A 359 18.79 -8.68 2.42
N GLN A 360 18.40 -9.51 1.46
CA GLN A 360 19.11 -9.64 0.19
C GLN A 360 18.64 -8.56 -0.79
N LYS A 361 19.59 -7.82 -1.38
CA LYS A 361 19.35 -6.81 -2.42
C LYS A 361 19.78 -7.38 -3.77
N VAL A 362 18.83 -7.63 -4.68
CA VAL A 362 19.06 -8.24 -5.98
C VAL A 362 18.83 -7.21 -7.08
N ALA A 363 19.91 -6.63 -7.63
CA ALA A 363 19.81 -5.62 -8.68
C ALA A 363 19.63 -6.26 -10.07
N ILE A 364 18.58 -5.87 -10.76
CA ILE A 364 18.25 -6.25 -12.14
C ILE A 364 18.42 -4.99 -13.02
N THR A 365 19.51 -4.92 -13.79
CA THR A 365 19.87 -3.74 -14.57
C THR A 365 20.07 -4.08 -16.03
N TYR A 366 20.11 -3.06 -16.91
CA TYR A 366 20.61 -3.23 -18.27
C TYR A 366 22.06 -3.74 -18.24
N LYS A 367 22.44 -4.52 -19.24
CA LYS A 367 23.83 -4.99 -19.38
C LYS A 367 24.76 -3.85 -19.80
N GLU A 368 24.27 -2.94 -20.62
CA GLU A 368 24.95 -1.74 -21.13
C GLU A 368 23.89 -0.71 -21.53
N VAL A 369 24.22 0.56 -21.47
CA VAL A 369 23.37 1.68 -21.89
C VAL A 369 24.13 2.61 -22.81
N THR A 370 23.42 3.35 -23.66
CA THR A 370 24.04 4.29 -24.62
C THR A 370 23.75 5.72 -24.21
N ALA A 371 24.80 6.56 -24.17
CA ALA A 371 24.66 7.98 -23.90
C ALA A 371 23.88 8.72 -25.05
N PRO A 372 23.15 9.80 -24.76
CA PRO A 372 23.12 10.55 -23.50
C PRO A 372 22.23 9.90 -22.43
N ILE A 373 22.60 10.04 -21.17
CA ILE A 373 21.86 9.58 -19.99
C ILE A 373 21.64 10.81 -19.10
N LYS A 374 20.44 10.95 -18.54
CA LYS A 374 20.13 12.00 -17.58
C LYS A 374 20.14 11.44 -16.16
N LYS A 375 20.58 12.26 -15.22
CA LYS A 375 20.43 11.95 -13.79
C LYS A 375 18.95 11.70 -13.48
N GLY A 376 18.65 10.56 -12.86
CA GLY A 376 17.28 10.14 -12.56
C GLY A 376 16.66 9.20 -13.60
N ASP A 377 17.30 8.97 -14.76
CA ASP A 377 16.81 7.97 -15.71
C ASP A 377 16.81 6.58 -15.06
N ILE A 378 15.72 5.83 -15.20
CA ILE A 378 15.58 4.48 -14.65
C ILE A 378 16.39 3.51 -15.51
N LEU A 379 17.41 2.91 -14.91
CA LEU A 379 18.32 1.98 -15.56
C LEU A 379 18.22 0.53 -15.06
N GLY A 380 17.28 0.28 -14.17
CA GLY A 380 17.01 -1.03 -13.63
C GLY A 380 16.05 -0.97 -12.43
N VAL A 381 15.90 -2.11 -11.77
CA VAL A 381 15.16 -2.27 -10.53
C VAL A 381 15.98 -3.10 -9.55
N MET A 382 15.67 -2.99 -8.27
CA MET A 382 16.27 -3.77 -7.21
C MET A 382 15.17 -4.45 -6.40
N ASP A 383 15.16 -5.77 -6.40
CA ASP A 383 14.32 -6.56 -5.50
C ASP A 383 15.00 -6.66 -4.14
N VAL A 384 14.26 -6.34 -3.11
CA VAL A 384 14.65 -6.49 -1.71
C VAL A 384 13.96 -7.73 -1.19
N LYS A 385 14.74 -8.74 -0.79
CA LYS A 385 14.23 -10.07 -0.40
C LYS A 385 14.63 -10.45 1.00
N PHE A 386 13.71 -11.09 1.72
CA PHE A 386 13.97 -11.72 3.00
C PHE A 386 13.51 -13.18 2.97
N LYS A 387 14.33 -14.12 3.41
CA LYS A 387 14.08 -15.59 3.34
C LYS A 387 13.63 -16.06 1.93
N GLY A 388 14.04 -15.36 0.86
CA GLY A 388 13.68 -15.68 -0.53
C GLY A 388 12.43 -14.98 -1.06
N GLU A 389 11.61 -14.39 -0.22
CA GLU A 389 10.42 -13.64 -0.60
C GLU A 389 10.73 -12.17 -0.91
N ASN A 390 10.05 -11.61 -1.92
CA ASN A 390 10.24 -10.21 -2.31
C ASN A 390 9.42 -9.30 -1.41
N ILE A 391 10.11 -8.43 -0.65
CA ILE A 391 9.49 -7.44 0.23
C ILE A 391 9.06 -6.20 -0.57
N VAL A 392 9.98 -5.69 -1.41
CA VAL A 392 9.76 -4.51 -2.22
C VAL A 392 10.65 -4.51 -3.45
N THR A 393 10.19 -3.88 -4.51
CA THR A 393 11.00 -3.55 -5.69
C THR A 393 11.18 -2.05 -5.78
N VAL A 394 12.44 -1.60 -5.83
CA VAL A 394 12.83 -0.18 -5.89
C VAL A 394 13.46 0.13 -7.23
N ASN A 395 13.17 1.28 -7.84
CA ASN A 395 13.82 1.68 -9.08
C ASN A 395 15.29 2.03 -8.85
N LEU A 396 16.14 1.63 -9.80
CA LEU A 396 17.54 2.03 -9.86
C LEU A 396 17.72 3.12 -10.90
N ILE A 397 18.16 4.29 -10.45
CA ILE A 397 18.28 5.50 -11.27
C ILE A 397 19.73 5.91 -11.49
N ALA A 398 20.01 6.54 -12.62
CA ALA A 398 21.31 7.13 -12.93
C ALA A 398 21.71 8.19 -11.89
N SER A 399 22.94 8.09 -11.37
CA SER A 399 23.44 9.01 -10.33
C SER A 399 23.88 10.38 -10.88
N LYS A 400 24.19 10.47 -12.18
CA LYS A 400 24.70 11.68 -12.85
C LYS A 400 24.25 11.75 -14.31
N ASP A 401 24.34 12.94 -14.88
CA ASP A 401 24.21 13.15 -16.32
C ASP A 401 25.46 12.64 -17.05
N ILE A 402 25.27 11.98 -18.20
CA ILE A 402 26.34 11.57 -19.10
C ILE A 402 25.99 12.05 -20.50
N LYS A 403 26.82 12.95 -21.02
CA LYS A 403 26.70 13.45 -22.40
C LYS A 403 27.20 12.40 -23.37
N ARG A 404 26.72 12.47 -24.60
CA ARG A 404 27.23 11.64 -25.68
C ARG A 404 28.57 12.21 -26.21
N SER A 405 29.57 11.35 -26.39
CA SER A 405 30.80 11.69 -27.14
C SER A 405 30.46 11.83 -28.62
N GLU A 406 30.40 13.05 -29.09
CA GLU A 406 30.13 13.32 -30.51
C GLU A 406 31.24 12.75 -31.40
N LEU A 407 32.52 12.80 -30.95
CA LEU A 407 33.64 12.23 -31.68
C LEU A 407 33.46 10.73 -31.92
N ASP A 408 33.24 9.95 -30.86
CA ASP A 408 33.06 8.50 -30.93
C ASP A 408 31.81 8.11 -31.72
N TYR A 409 30.76 8.91 -31.61
CA TYR A 409 29.55 8.71 -32.39
C TYR A 409 29.77 8.85 -33.88
N TYR A 410 30.45 9.96 -34.32
CA TYR A 410 30.75 10.18 -35.74
C TYR A 410 31.80 9.20 -36.26
N MET A 411 32.84 8.88 -35.47
CA MET A 411 33.83 7.86 -35.83
C MET A 411 33.20 6.48 -35.99
N GLY A 412 32.29 6.11 -35.09
CA GLY A 412 31.54 4.87 -35.21
C GLY A 412 30.66 4.82 -36.46
N ARG A 413 30.02 5.93 -36.83
CA ARG A 413 29.28 6.03 -38.10
C ARG A 413 30.17 5.90 -39.30
N ILE A 414 31.30 6.64 -39.33
CA ILE A 414 32.27 6.58 -40.42
C ILE A 414 32.80 5.14 -40.59
N ASN A 415 33.22 4.50 -39.51
CA ASN A 415 33.71 3.12 -39.54
C ASN A 415 32.62 2.13 -40.03
N LYS A 416 31.38 2.35 -39.66
CA LYS A 416 30.28 1.55 -40.14
C LYS A 416 30.06 1.70 -41.65
N GLU A 417 30.04 2.95 -42.15
CA GLU A 417 29.91 3.23 -43.58
C GLU A 417 31.11 2.70 -44.39
N LEU A 418 32.32 2.83 -43.86
CA LEU A 418 33.55 2.30 -44.50
C LEU A 418 33.57 0.77 -44.57
N SER A 419 32.89 0.07 -43.65
CA SER A 419 32.80 -1.40 -43.61
C SER A 419 31.66 -1.96 -44.41
N GLU A 420 30.75 -1.12 -44.91
CA GLU A 420 29.62 -1.57 -45.72
C GLU A 420 30.09 -2.12 -47.09
N PRO A 421 29.54 -3.27 -47.59
CA PRO A 421 29.96 -3.88 -48.84
C PRO A 421 29.91 -2.96 -50.06
N TRP A 422 28.94 -2.06 -50.14
CA TRP A 422 28.79 -1.12 -51.23
C TRP A 422 29.97 -0.13 -51.31
N PHE A 423 30.47 0.33 -50.14
CA PHE A 423 31.59 1.22 -50.07
C PHE A 423 32.87 0.53 -50.51
N ILE A 424 33.13 -0.68 -50.04
CA ILE A 424 34.31 -1.49 -50.46
C ILE A 424 34.26 -1.74 -51.95
N ILE A 425 33.10 -2.10 -52.50
CA ILE A 425 32.90 -2.29 -53.95
C ILE A 425 33.19 -1.00 -54.71
N SER A 426 32.69 0.15 -54.21
CA SER A 426 32.93 1.46 -54.85
C SER A 426 34.41 1.82 -54.89
N VAL A 427 35.13 1.60 -53.79
CA VAL A 427 36.60 1.82 -53.73
C VAL A 427 37.33 0.90 -54.69
N VAL A 428 37.00 -0.38 -54.75
CA VAL A 428 37.58 -1.33 -55.70
C VAL A 428 37.32 -0.91 -57.15
N CYS A 429 36.10 -0.52 -57.50
CA CYS A 429 35.73 -0.02 -58.81
C CYS A 429 36.53 1.25 -59.16
N PHE A 430 36.66 2.18 -58.22
CA PHE A 430 37.44 3.40 -58.42
C PHE A 430 38.93 3.08 -58.70
N VAL A 431 39.53 2.17 -57.91
CA VAL A 431 40.92 1.74 -58.13
C VAL A 431 41.11 1.09 -59.50
N VAL A 432 40.17 0.21 -59.91
CA VAL A 432 40.17 -0.42 -61.22
C VAL A 432 40.08 0.62 -62.34
N LEU A 433 39.17 1.58 -62.22
CA LEU A 433 39.04 2.68 -63.18
C LEU A 433 40.32 3.53 -63.28
N LEU A 434 40.92 3.80 -62.10
CA LEU A 434 42.20 4.57 -62.06
C LEU A 434 43.36 3.80 -62.77
N ILE A 435 43.44 2.49 -62.50
CA ILE A 435 44.44 1.65 -63.21
C ILE A 435 44.16 1.64 -64.70
N CYS A 436 42.90 1.46 -65.11
CA CYS A 436 42.52 1.52 -66.55
C CYS A 436 42.87 2.84 -67.16
N PHE A 437 42.63 3.97 -66.46
CA PHE A 437 43.03 5.32 -66.91
C PHE A 437 44.54 5.45 -67.07
N ILE A 438 45.32 5.01 -66.08
CA ILE A 438 46.79 5.06 -66.13
C ILE A 438 47.34 4.22 -67.31
N VAL A 439 46.82 3.02 -67.47
CA VAL A 439 47.19 2.11 -68.59
C VAL A 439 46.84 2.70 -69.94
N THR A 440 45.62 3.22 -70.14
CA THR A 440 45.22 3.87 -71.38
C THR A 440 46.04 5.08 -71.70
N LYS A 441 46.37 5.93 -70.71
CA LYS A 441 47.22 7.06 -70.84
C LYS A 441 48.66 6.65 -71.24
N ALA A 442 49.21 5.61 -70.58
CA ALA A 442 50.56 5.10 -70.94
C ALA A 442 50.60 4.52 -72.36
N ILE A 443 49.54 3.84 -72.82
CA ILE A 443 49.44 3.37 -74.22
C ILE A 443 49.35 4.52 -75.21
N ASP A 444 48.54 5.53 -74.87
CA ASP A 444 48.46 6.72 -75.73
C ASP A 444 49.79 7.48 -75.84
N ASP A 445 50.48 7.66 -74.73
CA ASP A 445 51.82 8.29 -74.71
C ASP A 445 52.83 7.44 -75.53
N GLN A 446 52.78 6.12 -75.38
CA GLN A 446 53.63 5.23 -76.19
C GLN A 446 53.28 5.33 -77.67
N ASN A 447 52.02 5.37 -78.04
CA ASN A 447 51.55 5.53 -79.39
C ASN A 447 51.98 6.92 -80.00
N ARG A 448 51.85 7.98 -79.22
CA ARG A 448 52.35 9.33 -79.58
C ARG A 448 53.89 9.36 -79.86
N ARG A 449 54.64 8.67 -78.98
CA ARG A 449 56.10 8.52 -79.17
C ARG A 449 56.42 7.75 -80.44
N LYS A 450 55.69 6.60 -80.67
CA LYS A 450 55.91 5.87 -81.93
C LYS A 450 55.52 6.65 -83.17
N ARG A 451 54.44 7.44 -83.16
CA ARG A 451 54.04 8.33 -84.24
C ARG A 451 55.10 9.40 -84.51
N ARG A 452 55.59 10.10 -83.46
CA ARG A 452 56.66 11.07 -83.58
C ARG A 452 57.95 10.44 -84.07
N ALA A 453 58.29 9.26 -83.63
CA ALA A 453 59.51 8.55 -84.15
C ALA A 453 59.32 8.12 -85.62
N ALA A 454 58.12 7.72 -86.03
CA ALA A 454 57.83 7.40 -87.41
C ALA A 454 57.85 8.63 -88.35
N GLU A 455 57.30 9.77 -87.85
CA GLU A 455 57.38 11.07 -88.57
C GLU A 455 58.80 11.52 -88.69
N LYS A 456 59.60 11.43 -87.64
CA LYS A 456 61.05 11.79 -87.70
C LYS A 456 61.81 10.90 -88.71
N ARG A 457 61.57 9.62 -88.73
CA ARG A 457 62.15 8.70 -89.76
C ARG A 457 61.69 9.03 -91.16
N ARG A 458 60.43 9.44 -91.38
CA ARG A 458 59.94 9.91 -92.65
C ARG A 458 60.68 11.18 -93.11
N PHE A 459 60.85 12.14 -92.20
CA PHE A 459 61.61 13.35 -92.49
C PHE A 459 63.11 13.08 -92.81
N GLU A 460 63.77 12.22 -92.05
CA GLU A 460 65.14 11.79 -92.31
C GLU A 460 65.30 11.06 -93.63
N ASN A 461 64.31 10.23 -94.00
CA ASN A 461 64.33 9.57 -95.32
C ASN A 461 64.02 10.52 -96.46
N TYR A 462 63.24 11.58 -96.26
CA TYR A 462 63.05 12.64 -97.22
C TYR A 462 64.31 13.51 -97.43
N ALA A 463 65.01 13.79 -96.32
CA ALA A 463 66.29 14.57 -96.37
C ALA A 463 67.44 13.78 -97.01
N LYS A 464 67.45 12.45 -97.00
CA LYS A 464 68.44 11.60 -97.66
C LYS A 464 68.19 11.38 -99.15
N LYS A 465 66.99 11.81 -99.67
CA LYS A 465 66.63 11.71 -101.10
C LYS A 465 66.75 13.01 -101.89
N ARG A 466 67.25 14.06 -101.26
CA ARG A 466 67.75 15.31 -101.87
C ARG A 466 69.28 15.33 -101.79
#